data_9e27d8053503c1e0fc0d14853f4b17b4
#
_entry.id   9e27d8053503c1e0fc0d14853f4b17b4
#
_cell.length_a   1.000
_cell.length_b   1.000
_cell.length_c   1.000
_cell.angle_alpha   90.00
_cell.angle_beta   90.00
_cell.angle_gamma   90.00
#
_symmetry.space_group_name_H-M   'P 1'
#
loop_
_entity.id
_entity.type
_entity.pdbx_description
1 polymer ?
#
loop_
_entity_poly.entity_id
_entity_poly.type
_entity_poly.pdbx_seq_one_letter_code
_entity_poly.pdbx_strand_id
1 'polypeptide(L)'
;KEKYNKPGNVYLGLVHRLDRPVGGVMVFAKTSKAAARLSEQVRVKEFEKKYLVVVNGKVEPQKGQFEDYLLKNEKKNMSKVVEEGTKNSKYANLEYEVLKYNEEINLSVVKVHLHTGRHHQIRVQFSSRNHSIYGDQKYGGRGHGKQIALWAYSLSFIHPVSKERMEFQVLPELNGTWKILDGVCV
;
A
#
# COMPACT_ATOMS: atom_id res chain seq x y z
N LYS A 1 -2.36 -15.80 -22.81
CA LYS A 1 -2.38 -17.02 -23.61
C LYS A 1 -2.41 -16.65 -25.08
N GLU A 2 -3.41 -15.92 -25.53
CA GLU A 2 -3.63 -15.53 -26.94
C GLU A 2 -2.45 -14.76 -27.56
N LYS A 3 -2.00 -13.68 -26.90
CA LYS A 3 -0.89 -12.82 -27.39
C LYS A 3 0.39 -13.59 -27.78
N TYR A 4 0.66 -14.74 -27.13
CA TYR A 4 1.89 -15.52 -27.35
C TYR A 4 1.59 -16.94 -27.86
N ASN A 5 0.35 -17.21 -28.27
CA ASN A 5 -0.12 -18.50 -28.78
C ASN A 5 0.35 -19.72 -27.96
N LYS A 6 0.37 -19.60 -26.63
CA LYS A 6 0.87 -20.65 -25.72
C LYS A 6 -0.12 -21.80 -25.62
N PRO A 7 0.31 -23.05 -25.84
CA PRO A 7 -0.54 -24.23 -25.65
C PRO A 7 -0.83 -24.49 -24.17
N GLY A 8 -1.95 -25.14 -23.88
CA GLY A 8 -2.32 -25.60 -22.55
C GLY A 8 -2.72 -24.47 -21.57
N ASN A 9 -2.69 -24.77 -20.29
CA ASN A 9 -2.98 -23.82 -19.21
C ASN A 9 -1.81 -22.90 -18.94
N VAL A 10 -2.10 -21.58 -18.84
CA VAL A 10 -1.10 -20.56 -18.50
C VAL A 10 -1.17 -20.31 -17.01
N TYR A 11 -0.05 -20.58 -16.31
CA TYR A 11 0.10 -20.26 -14.89
C TYR A 11 0.25 -18.76 -14.68
N LEU A 12 -0.51 -18.22 -13.74
CA LEU A 12 -0.38 -16.85 -13.24
C LEU A 12 -0.50 -16.87 -11.72
N GLY A 13 0.65 -16.80 -11.03
CA GLY A 13 0.73 -16.85 -9.58
C GLY A 13 0.59 -15.47 -8.94
N LEU A 14 -0.34 -15.33 -8.01
CA LEU A 14 -0.48 -14.14 -7.18
C LEU A 14 0.54 -14.19 -6.05
N VAL A 15 1.42 -13.18 -5.96
CA VAL A 15 2.47 -13.06 -4.92
C VAL A 15 2.03 -12.15 -3.78
N HIS A 16 1.38 -11.04 -4.12
CA HIS A 16 0.83 -10.07 -3.18
C HIS A 16 -0.46 -9.46 -3.74
N ARG A 17 -1.19 -8.72 -2.91
CA ARG A 17 -2.46 -8.09 -3.28
C ARG A 17 -2.46 -6.62 -2.90
N LEU A 18 -3.22 -5.84 -3.64
CA LEU A 18 -3.71 -4.53 -3.22
C LEU A 18 -5.14 -4.67 -2.67
N ASP A 19 -5.58 -3.71 -1.86
CA ASP A 19 -6.98 -3.61 -1.47
C ASP A 19 -7.82 -3.29 -2.73
N ARG A 20 -9.05 -3.79 -2.79
CA ARG A 20 -9.92 -3.70 -3.98
C ARG A 20 -9.98 -2.30 -4.63
N PRO A 21 -10.08 -1.19 -3.87
CA PRO A 21 -10.16 0.16 -4.47
C PRO A 21 -8.80 0.82 -4.71
N VAL A 22 -7.67 0.12 -4.47
CA VAL A 22 -6.31 0.67 -4.57
C VAL A 22 -5.70 0.32 -5.92
N GLY A 23 -5.17 1.32 -6.62
CA GLY A 23 -4.41 1.15 -7.85
C GLY A 23 -2.90 1.12 -7.62
N GLY A 24 -2.16 0.85 -8.70
CA GLY A 24 -0.70 0.88 -8.70
C GLY A 24 -0.03 -0.37 -9.20
N VAL A 25 1.28 -0.49 -8.94
CA VAL A 25 2.14 -1.56 -9.44
C VAL A 25 1.93 -2.88 -8.68
N MET A 26 1.83 -3.97 -9.43
CA MET A 26 1.75 -5.34 -8.92
C MET A 26 2.64 -6.28 -9.72
N VAL A 27 3.16 -7.32 -9.08
CA VAL A 27 3.88 -8.41 -9.73
C VAL A 27 3.10 -9.72 -9.69
N PHE A 28 3.12 -10.43 -10.82
CA PHE A 28 2.57 -11.78 -10.96
C PHE A 28 3.65 -12.72 -11.46
N ALA A 29 3.71 -13.92 -10.88
CA ALA A 29 4.66 -14.94 -11.30
C ALA A 29 4.11 -15.76 -12.48
N LYS A 30 4.91 -15.97 -13.52
CA LYS A 30 4.55 -16.78 -14.68
C LYS A 30 4.80 -18.28 -14.49
N THR A 31 5.41 -18.67 -13.36
CA THR A 31 5.68 -20.07 -13.00
C THR A 31 5.50 -20.26 -11.49
N SER A 32 5.15 -21.47 -11.06
CA SER A 32 5.03 -21.83 -9.64
C SER A 32 6.35 -21.64 -8.89
N LYS A 33 7.49 -21.96 -9.53
CA LYS A 33 8.83 -21.78 -8.95
C LYS A 33 9.15 -20.29 -8.72
N ALA A 34 8.78 -19.40 -9.65
CA ALA A 34 8.93 -17.96 -9.47
C ALA A 34 8.00 -17.45 -8.36
N ALA A 35 6.74 -17.93 -8.31
CA ALA A 35 5.79 -17.56 -7.25
C ALA A 35 6.34 -17.92 -5.86
N ALA A 36 6.87 -19.13 -5.68
CA ALA A 36 7.46 -19.56 -4.41
C ALA A 36 8.64 -18.67 -3.99
N ARG A 37 9.55 -18.36 -4.91
CA ARG A 37 10.73 -17.52 -4.63
C ARG A 37 10.35 -16.07 -4.30
N LEU A 38 9.39 -15.49 -5.01
CA LEU A 38 8.90 -14.13 -4.72
C LEU A 38 8.11 -14.08 -3.41
N SER A 39 7.32 -15.11 -3.10
CA SER A 39 6.61 -15.22 -1.82
C SER A 39 7.58 -15.33 -0.64
N GLU A 40 8.71 -16.02 -0.82
CA GLU A 40 9.77 -16.06 0.17
C GLU A 40 10.38 -14.67 0.42
N GLN A 41 10.65 -13.89 -0.62
CA GLN A 41 11.14 -12.52 -0.46
C GLN A 41 10.14 -11.64 0.31
N VAL A 42 8.83 -11.82 0.09
CA VAL A 42 7.80 -11.14 0.89
C VAL A 42 7.89 -11.55 2.35
N ARG A 43 8.12 -12.83 2.63
CA ARG A 43 8.24 -13.38 4.00
C ARG A 43 9.47 -12.84 4.74
N VAL A 44 10.62 -12.77 4.06
CA VAL A 44 11.89 -12.29 4.64
C VAL A 44 12.09 -10.77 4.51
N LYS A 45 11.08 -10.03 4.07
CA LYS A 45 11.06 -8.56 3.92
C LYS A 45 12.07 -7.98 2.91
N GLU A 46 12.50 -8.77 1.95
CA GLU A 46 13.32 -8.31 0.80
C GLU A 46 12.48 -7.71 -0.33
N PHE A 47 11.17 -7.78 -0.19
CA PHE A 47 10.19 -7.28 -1.15
C PHE A 47 9.69 -5.92 -0.67
N GLU A 48 10.22 -4.84 -1.24
CA GLU A 48 9.90 -3.48 -0.82
C GLU A 48 8.64 -2.95 -1.53
N LYS A 49 7.82 -2.26 -0.77
CA LYS A 49 6.58 -1.64 -1.26
C LYS A 49 6.48 -0.22 -0.76
N LYS A 50 6.34 0.72 -1.68
CA LYS A 50 6.12 2.12 -1.34
C LYS A 50 4.79 2.59 -1.91
N TYR A 51 4.10 3.43 -1.14
CA TYR A 51 2.78 3.94 -1.47
C TYR A 51 2.76 5.46 -1.43
N LEU A 52 1.90 6.05 -2.24
CA LEU A 52 1.47 7.43 -2.11
C LEU A 52 0.08 7.45 -1.50
N VAL A 53 -0.12 8.34 -0.56
CA VAL A 53 -1.37 8.45 0.21
C VAL A 53 -1.75 9.93 0.33
N VAL A 54 -3.01 10.25 0.09
CA VAL A 54 -3.53 11.57 0.47
C VAL A 54 -4.40 11.39 1.70
N VAL A 55 -4.06 12.11 2.77
CA VAL A 55 -4.74 11.98 4.06
C VAL A 55 -5.33 13.31 4.50
N ASN A 56 -6.36 13.26 5.35
CA ASN A 56 -6.99 14.42 5.93
C ASN A 56 -6.10 15.05 7.01
N GLY A 57 -6.01 16.37 7.01
CA GLY A 57 -5.27 17.16 7.99
C GLY A 57 -3.78 17.25 7.72
N LYS A 58 -3.12 18.06 8.53
CA LYS A 58 -1.67 18.23 8.55
C LYS A 58 -1.03 17.11 9.35
N VAL A 59 -0.20 16.30 8.71
CA VAL A 59 0.54 15.22 9.38
C VAL A 59 1.85 15.78 9.95
N GLU A 60 2.05 15.58 11.22
CA GLU A 60 3.26 15.96 11.95
C GLU A 60 3.73 14.79 12.84
N PRO A 61 5.05 14.60 12.96
CA PRO A 61 6.17 15.26 12.29
C PRO A 61 6.22 14.92 10.79
N GLN A 62 7.06 15.67 10.04
CA GLN A 62 7.19 15.47 8.58
C GLN A 62 7.67 14.08 8.18
N LYS A 63 8.42 13.41 9.04
CA LYS A 63 8.84 12.00 8.89
C LYS A 63 8.61 11.26 10.18
N GLY A 64 8.23 10.00 10.06
CA GLY A 64 7.99 9.18 11.23
C GLY A 64 7.76 7.72 10.90
N GLN A 65 7.46 6.97 11.93
CA GLN A 65 7.20 5.54 11.87
C GLN A 65 5.93 5.23 12.67
N PHE A 66 5.11 4.33 12.15
CA PHE A 66 3.97 3.80 12.89
C PHE A 66 4.22 2.33 13.20
N GLU A 67 4.22 2.02 14.48
CA GLU A 67 4.31 0.67 15.02
C GLU A 67 3.06 0.41 15.86
N ASP A 68 2.30 -0.59 15.47
CA ASP A 68 1.02 -0.93 16.08
C ASP A 68 0.79 -2.44 16.06
N TYR A 69 -0.12 -2.91 16.89
CA TYR A 69 -0.72 -4.24 16.78
C TYR A 69 -2.10 -4.12 16.15
N LEU A 70 -2.34 -4.86 15.07
CA LEU A 70 -3.59 -4.80 14.32
C LEU A 70 -4.39 -6.08 14.48
N LEU A 71 -5.66 -5.93 14.85
CA LEU A 71 -6.64 -7.00 14.94
C LEU A 71 -7.66 -6.88 13.81
N LYS A 72 -7.79 -7.92 12.98
CA LYS A 72 -8.81 -8.01 11.95
C LYS A 72 -10.14 -8.49 12.50
N ASN A 73 -11.21 -7.78 12.18
CA ASN A 73 -12.58 -8.24 12.35
C ASN A 73 -13.08 -8.85 11.03
N GLU A 74 -13.17 -10.17 10.97
CA GLU A 74 -13.57 -10.89 9.75
C GLU A 74 -14.99 -10.55 9.32
N LYS A 75 -15.95 -10.41 10.27
CA LYS A 75 -17.36 -10.12 9.97
C LYS A 75 -17.55 -8.74 9.32
N LYS A 76 -16.81 -7.74 9.82
CA LYS A 76 -16.86 -6.35 9.28
C LYS A 76 -15.88 -6.13 8.13
N ASN A 77 -14.97 -7.08 7.87
CA ASN A 77 -13.84 -6.93 6.95
C ASN A 77 -13.08 -5.61 7.18
N MET A 78 -12.75 -5.34 8.44
CA MET A 78 -12.02 -4.15 8.92
C MET A 78 -10.95 -4.58 9.90
N SER A 79 -9.93 -3.73 10.07
CA SER A 79 -8.90 -3.88 11.11
C SER A 79 -8.98 -2.72 12.09
N LYS A 80 -8.46 -2.90 13.29
CA LYS A 80 -8.29 -1.84 14.30
C LYS A 80 -6.93 -1.98 14.99
N VAL A 81 -6.42 -0.87 15.48
CA VAL A 81 -5.27 -0.85 16.39
C VAL A 81 -5.75 -1.39 17.74
N VAL A 82 -4.92 -2.21 18.35
CA VAL A 82 -5.16 -2.82 19.67
C VAL A 82 -3.85 -2.83 20.46
N GLU A 83 -3.93 -3.05 21.76
CA GLU A 83 -2.78 -3.19 22.63
C GLU A 83 -1.96 -4.43 22.30
N GLU A 84 -0.65 -4.35 22.55
CA GLU A 84 0.25 -5.49 22.47
C GLU A 84 -0.25 -6.65 23.34
N GLY A 85 -0.05 -7.88 22.90
CA GLY A 85 -0.55 -9.06 23.60
C GLY A 85 -2.03 -9.42 23.33
N THR A 86 -2.79 -8.57 22.63
CA THR A 86 -4.17 -8.92 22.23
C THR A 86 -4.18 -10.17 21.37
N LYS A 87 -4.96 -11.16 21.75
CA LYS A 87 -5.06 -12.44 21.03
C LYS A 87 -5.41 -12.25 19.56
N ASN A 88 -4.66 -12.90 18.66
CA ASN A 88 -4.79 -12.83 17.20
C ASN A 88 -4.43 -11.48 16.59
N SER A 89 -3.92 -10.52 17.34
CA SER A 89 -3.32 -9.31 16.78
C SER A 89 -2.00 -9.62 16.06
N LYS A 90 -1.60 -8.74 15.14
CA LYS A 90 -0.35 -8.87 14.38
C LYS A 90 0.38 -7.54 14.40
N TYR A 91 1.68 -7.59 14.71
CA TYR A 91 2.55 -6.43 14.59
C TYR A 91 2.56 -5.87 13.17
N ALA A 92 2.49 -4.54 13.09
CA ALA A 92 2.43 -3.76 11.85
C ALA A 92 3.38 -2.57 11.95
N ASN A 93 4.22 -2.39 10.93
CA ASN A 93 5.21 -1.33 10.87
C ASN A 93 5.24 -0.71 9.49
N LEU A 94 5.26 0.63 9.44
CA LEU A 94 5.51 1.44 8.27
C LEU A 94 6.30 2.69 8.64
N GLU A 95 7.07 3.22 7.71
CA GLU A 95 7.65 4.55 7.76
C GLU A 95 6.90 5.48 6.81
N TYR A 96 6.90 6.77 7.13
CA TYR A 96 6.28 7.76 6.28
C TYR A 96 7.09 9.05 6.17
N GLU A 97 6.89 9.75 5.06
CA GLU A 97 7.41 11.09 4.80
C GLU A 97 6.30 11.96 4.18
N VAL A 98 6.03 13.10 4.78
CA VAL A 98 5.09 14.09 4.23
C VAL A 98 5.79 14.83 3.10
N LEU A 99 5.26 14.71 1.89
CA LEU A 99 5.80 15.36 0.69
C LEU A 99 5.24 16.78 0.52
N LYS A 100 3.97 16.98 0.87
CA LYS A 100 3.27 18.27 0.72
C LYS A 100 2.09 18.33 1.69
N TYR A 101 1.85 19.49 2.26
CA TYR A 101 0.59 19.84 2.90
C TYR A 101 -0.06 20.99 2.12
N ASN A 102 -1.32 20.84 1.78
CA ASN A 102 -2.13 21.90 1.18
C ASN A 102 -3.10 22.41 2.25
N GLU A 103 -2.89 23.65 2.69
CA GLU A 103 -3.67 24.28 3.75
C GLU A 103 -5.12 24.60 3.34
N GLU A 104 -5.32 25.03 2.09
CA GLU A 104 -6.64 25.43 1.58
C GLU A 104 -7.66 24.30 1.63
N ILE A 105 -7.23 23.09 1.25
CA ILE A 105 -8.09 21.89 1.24
C ILE A 105 -7.87 21.00 2.47
N ASN A 106 -6.90 21.34 3.33
CA ASN A 106 -6.50 20.61 4.54
C ASN A 106 -6.20 19.12 4.27
N LEU A 107 -5.32 18.88 3.30
CA LEU A 107 -4.86 17.53 2.91
C LEU A 107 -3.33 17.46 2.89
N SER A 108 -2.80 16.33 3.35
CA SER A 108 -1.38 16.00 3.24
C SER A 108 -1.16 14.91 2.21
N VAL A 109 -0.12 15.05 1.39
CA VAL A 109 0.43 13.98 0.54
C VAL A 109 1.56 13.32 1.30
N VAL A 110 1.49 12.01 1.45
CA VAL A 110 2.43 11.23 2.25
C VAL A 110 2.97 10.07 1.43
N LYS A 111 4.30 9.91 1.44
CA LYS A 111 4.99 8.73 0.94
C LYS A 111 5.13 7.73 2.10
N VAL A 112 4.75 6.50 1.86
CA VAL A 112 4.77 5.42 2.86
C VAL A 112 5.67 4.29 2.40
N HIS A 113 6.60 3.87 3.24
CA HIS A 113 7.38 2.63 3.08
C HIS A 113 6.78 1.55 3.98
N LEU A 114 6.25 0.50 3.37
CA LEU A 114 5.49 -0.53 4.06
C LEU A 114 6.38 -1.74 4.41
N HIS A 115 6.81 -1.86 5.66
CA HIS A 115 7.64 -2.98 6.14
C HIS A 115 6.85 -4.27 6.41
N THR A 116 5.58 -4.14 6.78
CA THR A 116 4.64 -5.26 6.96
C THR A 116 3.43 -5.07 6.07
N GLY A 117 2.73 -6.15 5.70
CA GLY A 117 1.55 -6.11 4.84
C GLY A 117 0.32 -6.65 5.55
N ARG A 118 -0.16 -6.01 6.63
CA ARG A 118 -1.36 -6.42 7.35
C ARG A 118 -2.61 -5.92 6.62
N HIS A 119 -3.72 -6.59 6.87
CA HIS A 119 -5.01 -6.22 6.28
C HIS A 119 -5.37 -4.77 6.58
N HIS A 120 -5.58 -3.96 5.53
CA HIS A 120 -5.86 -2.51 5.58
C HIS A 120 -4.82 -1.69 6.38
N GLN A 121 -3.57 -2.11 6.47
CA GLN A 121 -2.58 -1.55 7.38
C GLN A 121 -2.46 -0.03 7.29
N ILE A 122 -2.13 0.52 6.13
CA ILE A 122 -1.95 1.97 5.94
C ILE A 122 -3.24 2.72 6.34
N ARG A 123 -4.38 2.21 5.92
CA ARG A 123 -5.70 2.80 6.17
C ARG A 123 -5.99 2.93 7.66
N VAL A 124 -5.81 1.85 8.41
CA VAL A 124 -6.12 1.82 9.84
C VAL A 124 -5.09 2.60 10.66
N GLN A 125 -3.80 2.53 10.32
CA GLN A 125 -2.75 3.23 11.08
C GLN A 125 -2.87 4.76 10.93
N PHE A 126 -3.18 5.27 9.75
CA PHE A 126 -3.43 6.70 9.57
C PHE A 126 -4.78 7.12 10.19
N SER A 127 -5.83 6.34 10.03
CA SER A 127 -7.14 6.66 10.62
C SER A 127 -7.12 6.68 12.15
N SER A 128 -6.38 5.78 12.79
CA SER A 128 -6.25 5.74 14.26
C SER A 128 -5.55 6.99 14.84
N ARG A 129 -4.89 7.77 13.99
CA ARG A 129 -4.20 9.03 14.31
C ARG A 129 -4.94 10.26 13.78
N ASN A 130 -6.23 10.12 13.46
CA ASN A 130 -7.09 11.17 12.90
C ASN A 130 -6.67 11.68 11.51
N HIS A 131 -5.83 10.94 10.79
CA HIS A 131 -5.40 11.24 9.42
C HIS A 131 -5.98 10.23 8.43
N SER A 132 -7.31 10.01 8.46
CA SER A 132 -7.95 9.05 7.54
C SER A 132 -7.65 9.39 6.08
N ILE A 133 -7.46 8.35 5.26
CA ILE A 133 -7.19 8.52 3.83
C ILE A 133 -8.38 9.17 3.14
N TYR A 134 -8.12 10.14 2.29
CA TYR A 134 -9.17 10.79 1.51
C TYR A 134 -9.90 9.78 0.62
N GLY A 135 -11.24 9.78 0.66
CA GLY A 135 -12.07 8.82 -0.06
C GLY A 135 -12.18 7.43 0.59
N ASP A 136 -11.60 7.20 1.77
CA ASP A 136 -11.74 5.94 2.48
C ASP A 136 -13.08 5.83 3.21
N GLN A 137 -14.05 5.17 2.59
CA GLN A 137 -15.39 5.00 3.14
C GLN A 137 -15.45 4.09 4.38
N LYS A 138 -14.43 3.23 4.59
CA LYS A 138 -14.41 2.30 5.73
C LYS A 138 -13.85 2.91 7.00
N TYR A 139 -12.90 3.82 6.87
CA TYR A 139 -12.15 4.37 8.01
C TYR A 139 -12.38 5.88 8.19
N GLY A 140 -13.51 6.39 7.70
CA GLY A 140 -13.95 7.76 8.00
C GLY A 140 -13.28 8.86 7.19
N GLY A 141 -12.71 8.53 6.03
CA GLY A 141 -12.11 9.53 5.14
C GLY A 141 -13.14 10.51 4.56
N ARG A 142 -12.77 11.81 4.43
CA ARG A 142 -13.54 12.77 3.64
C ARG A 142 -13.60 12.34 2.17
N GLY A 143 -14.47 12.96 1.37
CA GLY A 143 -14.58 12.67 -0.06
C GLY A 143 -15.46 11.46 -0.35
N HIS A 144 -16.61 11.36 0.34
CA HIS A 144 -17.63 10.34 0.05
C HIS A 144 -17.93 10.29 -1.46
N GLY A 145 -18.01 9.08 -2.02
CA GLY A 145 -18.20 8.86 -3.45
C GLY A 145 -16.94 9.03 -4.30
N LYS A 146 -15.81 9.45 -3.73
CA LYS A 146 -14.51 9.46 -4.42
C LYS A 146 -13.77 8.15 -4.23
N GLN A 147 -12.86 7.86 -5.16
CA GLN A 147 -11.94 6.74 -5.00
C GLN A 147 -10.96 7.03 -3.87
N ILE A 148 -10.60 6.01 -3.10
CA ILE A 148 -9.58 6.13 -2.05
C ILE A 148 -8.25 6.62 -2.64
N ALA A 149 -7.67 7.64 -2.05
CA ALA A 149 -6.40 8.22 -2.48
C ALA A 149 -5.22 7.45 -1.86
N LEU A 150 -5.11 6.18 -2.24
CA LEU A 150 -4.02 5.25 -1.88
C LEU A 150 -3.53 4.58 -3.16
N TRP A 151 -2.22 4.66 -3.43
CA TRP A 151 -1.60 4.18 -4.65
C TRP A 151 -0.29 3.45 -4.38
N ALA A 152 -0.15 2.21 -4.85
CA ALA A 152 1.10 1.47 -4.82
C ALA A 152 2.03 1.98 -5.93
N TYR A 153 2.90 2.95 -5.63
CA TYR A 153 3.67 3.63 -6.65
C TYR A 153 5.01 2.97 -6.97
N SER A 154 5.61 2.25 -6.02
CA SER A 154 6.91 1.60 -6.21
C SER A 154 6.94 0.20 -5.61
N LEU A 155 7.58 -0.69 -6.35
CA LEU A 155 7.77 -2.08 -6.01
C LEU A 155 9.18 -2.49 -6.37
N SER A 156 9.94 -3.06 -5.41
CA SER A 156 11.29 -3.55 -5.63
C SER A 156 11.47 -4.95 -5.06
N PHE A 157 12.14 -5.82 -5.81
CA PHE A 157 12.40 -7.21 -5.45
C PHE A 157 13.62 -7.76 -6.22
N ILE A 158 14.13 -8.90 -5.79
CA ILE A 158 15.19 -9.63 -6.50
C ILE A 158 14.55 -10.56 -7.54
N HIS A 159 14.95 -10.43 -8.81
CA HIS A 159 14.42 -11.29 -9.87
C HIS A 159 14.67 -12.76 -9.56
N PRO A 160 13.64 -13.63 -9.61
CA PRO A 160 13.73 -15.00 -9.09
C PRO A 160 14.71 -15.92 -9.85
N VAL A 161 15.17 -15.52 -11.04
CA VAL A 161 16.11 -16.29 -11.88
C VAL A 161 17.44 -15.57 -11.99
N SER A 162 17.50 -14.34 -12.56
CA SER A 162 18.75 -13.61 -12.78
C SER A 162 19.41 -13.09 -11.49
N LYS A 163 18.66 -13.01 -10.39
CA LYS A 163 19.12 -12.46 -9.10
C LYS A 163 19.44 -10.97 -9.11
N GLU A 164 19.10 -10.28 -10.15
CA GLU A 164 19.20 -8.82 -10.24
C GLU A 164 18.10 -8.14 -9.43
N ARG A 165 18.42 -7.01 -8.81
CA ARG A 165 17.41 -6.15 -8.19
C ARG A 165 16.59 -5.46 -9.26
N MET A 166 15.29 -5.59 -9.18
CA MET A 166 14.33 -4.93 -10.07
C MET A 166 13.52 -3.91 -9.30
N GLU A 167 13.33 -2.75 -9.87
CA GLU A 167 12.45 -1.71 -9.34
C GLU A 167 11.50 -1.23 -10.42
N PHE A 168 10.23 -1.08 -10.06
CA PHE A 168 9.16 -0.60 -10.93
C PHE A 168 8.44 0.53 -10.21
N GLN A 169 8.26 1.64 -10.93
CA GLN A 169 7.56 2.81 -10.41
C GLN A 169 6.47 3.24 -11.39
N VAL A 170 5.32 3.62 -10.86
CA VAL A 170 4.21 4.21 -11.62
C VAL A 170 3.48 5.21 -10.72
N LEU A 171 3.41 6.44 -11.16
CA LEU A 171 2.63 7.48 -10.48
C LEU A 171 1.16 7.38 -10.88
N PRO A 172 0.23 7.81 -10.00
CA PRO A 172 -1.16 7.97 -10.39
C PRO A 172 -1.29 9.08 -11.43
N GLU A 173 -2.30 9.01 -12.28
CA GLU A 173 -2.64 10.10 -13.17
C GLU A 173 -2.99 11.36 -12.36
N LEU A 174 -2.47 12.52 -12.79
CA LEU A 174 -2.71 13.81 -12.13
C LEU A 174 -4.14 14.33 -12.38
N ASN A 175 -5.13 13.53 -12.02
CA ASN A 175 -6.54 13.87 -12.10
C ASN A 175 -7.23 13.74 -10.74
N GLY A 176 -8.43 14.31 -10.60
CA GLY A 176 -9.20 14.25 -9.36
C GLY A 176 -8.36 14.64 -8.14
N THR A 177 -8.32 13.78 -7.12
CA THR A 177 -7.58 14.00 -5.88
C THR A 177 -6.05 14.03 -6.10
N TRP A 178 -5.54 13.32 -7.12
CA TRP A 178 -4.12 13.24 -7.41
C TRP A 178 -3.51 14.51 -8.03
N LYS A 179 -4.31 15.50 -8.42
CA LYS A 179 -3.82 16.84 -8.81
C LYS A 179 -2.98 17.51 -7.72
N ILE A 180 -3.16 17.13 -6.46
CA ILE A 180 -2.36 17.63 -5.33
C ILE A 180 -0.86 17.28 -5.48
N LEU A 181 -0.52 16.25 -6.29
CA LEU A 181 0.86 15.86 -6.59
C LEU A 181 1.54 16.76 -7.62
N ASP A 182 0.81 17.68 -8.24
CA ASP A 182 1.40 18.58 -9.23
C ASP A 182 2.51 19.41 -8.59
N GLY A 183 3.70 19.38 -9.22
CA GLY A 183 4.92 20.00 -8.70
C GLY A 183 5.57 19.29 -7.50
N VAL A 184 5.11 18.08 -7.11
CA VAL A 184 5.71 17.29 -6.02
C VAL A 184 6.75 16.33 -6.57
N CYS A 185 7.97 16.37 -6.04
CA CYS A 185 9.00 15.36 -6.28
C CYS A 185 8.76 14.15 -5.36
N VAL A 186 8.61 12.95 -5.95
CA VAL A 186 8.28 11.71 -5.22
C VAL A 186 9.48 10.81 -5.06
#